data_427790bd7159ee16dc8435df9eaf1b0b
#
_entry.id   427790bd7159ee16dc8435df9eaf1b0b
#
_cell.length_a   1.000
_cell.length_b   1.000
_cell.length_c   1.000
_cell.angle_alpha   90.00
_cell.angle_beta   90.00
_cell.angle_gamma   90.00
#
_symmetry.space_group_name_H-M   'P 1'
#
loop_
_entity.id
_entity.type
_entity.pdbx_description
1 polymer ?
#
loop_
_entity_poly.entity_id
_entity_poly.type
_entity_poly.pdbx_seq_one_letter_code
_entity_poly.pdbx_strand_id
1 'polypeptide(L)'
;YLTYARMAQILDTTPQPAQDIAPSAVIDATAKLGTHVAIGPNAVIESGVILGDNVVIGAGCFVGKNTKIGAGSRLWANVTVYHDIEIGENCLIQSSTVIGADGFGYANDRGNWVKIPQLGRVIIGDRVEIGACTTIDRGALDDTVIGNGVIIDNQCQIAHNVVIGDNTAVAGGVIMAGSLKIGRYCMIGGASVIN
;
A
#
# COMPACT_ATOMS: atom_id res chain seq x y z
N TYR A 1 11.60 -25.57 2.68
CA TYR A 1 10.53 -24.56 2.61
C TYR A 1 10.15 -24.18 1.18
N LEU A 2 11.09 -23.98 0.24
CA LEU A 2 10.77 -23.58 -1.14
C LEU A 2 9.85 -24.60 -1.84
N THR A 3 10.14 -25.91 -1.70
CA THR A 3 9.29 -26.98 -2.27
C THR A 3 7.88 -26.95 -1.68
N TYR A 4 7.78 -26.75 -0.38
CA TYR A 4 6.49 -26.59 0.30
C TYR A 4 5.70 -25.41 -0.26
N ALA A 5 6.34 -24.25 -0.39
CA ALA A 5 5.70 -23.05 -0.95
C ALA A 5 5.16 -23.28 -2.36
N ARG A 6 5.95 -23.92 -3.23
CA ARG A 6 5.53 -24.26 -4.61
C ARG A 6 4.37 -25.25 -4.66
N MET A 7 4.37 -26.23 -3.78
CA MET A 7 3.24 -27.19 -3.68
C MET A 7 1.98 -26.50 -3.17
N ALA A 8 2.10 -25.65 -2.14
CA ALA A 8 0.97 -24.91 -1.59
C ALA A 8 0.34 -23.99 -2.65
N GLN A 9 1.14 -23.35 -3.49
CA GLN A 9 0.64 -22.51 -4.59
C GLN A 9 -0.23 -23.30 -5.60
N ILE A 10 0.08 -24.58 -5.84
CA ILE A 10 -0.72 -25.43 -6.74
C ILE A 10 -2.08 -25.77 -6.11
N LEU A 11 -2.13 -25.85 -4.79
CA LEU A 11 -3.34 -26.19 -4.03
C LEU A 11 -4.12 -24.95 -3.55
N ASP A 12 -3.65 -23.75 -3.92
CA ASP A 12 -4.24 -22.50 -3.46
C ASP A 12 -5.64 -22.30 -4.06
N THR A 13 -6.63 -22.30 -3.19
CA THR A 13 -8.04 -22.03 -3.51
C THR A 13 -8.53 -20.73 -2.93
N THR A 14 -7.62 -19.83 -2.55
CA THR A 14 -7.96 -18.53 -1.97
C THR A 14 -8.87 -17.74 -2.92
N PRO A 15 -10.04 -17.27 -2.46
CA PRO A 15 -10.93 -16.48 -3.29
C PRO A 15 -10.31 -15.14 -3.66
N GLN A 16 -10.75 -14.57 -4.77
CA GLN A 16 -10.38 -13.19 -5.10
C GLN A 16 -11.16 -12.20 -4.19
N PRO A 17 -10.58 -11.03 -3.87
CA PRO A 17 -11.26 -10.00 -3.08
C PRO A 17 -12.56 -9.47 -3.72
N ALA A 18 -12.66 -9.53 -5.04
CA ALA A 18 -13.86 -9.23 -5.83
C ALA A 18 -13.83 -10.04 -7.12
N GLN A 19 -15.01 -10.26 -7.74
CA GLN A 19 -15.13 -11.04 -8.99
C GLN A 19 -15.42 -10.16 -10.21
N ASP A 20 -16.18 -9.08 -10.01
CA ASP A 20 -16.62 -8.13 -11.03
C ASP A 20 -16.77 -6.73 -10.42
N ILE A 21 -17.35 -5.80 -11.15
CA ILE A 21 -17.64 -4.46 -10.63
C ILE A 21 -19.01 -4.47 -9.96
N ALA A 22 -19.01 -4.31 -8.63
CA ALA A 22 -20.23 -4.31 -7.85
C ALA A 22 -21.08 -3.06 -8.15
N PRO A 23 -22.43 -3.20 -8.23
CA PRO A 23 -23.31 -2.04 -8.47
C PRO A 23 -23.20 -0.95 -7.41
N SER A 24 -22.83 -1.28 -6.17
CA SER A 24 -22.65 -0.32 -5.08
C SER A 24 -21.27 0.34 -5.04
N ALA A 25 -20.36 0.00 -5.94
CA ALA A 25 -19.09 0.70 -6.08
C ALA A 25 -19.33 2.10 -6.65
N VAL A 26 -18.60 3.08 -6.13
CA VAL A 26 -18.64 4.46 -6.62
C VAL A 26 -17.37 4.74 -7.39
N ILE A 27 -17.47 4.87 -8.70
CA ILE A 27 -16.33 5.04 -9.60
C ILE A 27 -16.48 6.36 -10.33
N ASP A 28 -15.51 7.27 -10.17
CA ASP A 28 -15.51 8.53 -10.88
C ASP A 28 -15.40 8.31 -12.40
N ALA A 29 -16.12 9.12 -13.16
CA ALA A 29 -16.18 9.00 -14.63
C ALA A 29 -14.80 9.21 -15.29
N THR A 30 -13.86 9.89 -14.64
CA THR A 30 -12.50 10.11 -15.14
C THR A 30 -11.53 9.00 -14.83
N ALA A 31 -11.91 8.04 -13.97
CA ALA A 31 -11.07 6.88 -13.67
C ALA A 31 -10.89 6.01 -14.92
N LYS A 32 -9.67 5.51 -15.11
CA LYS A 32 -9.32 4.62 -16.22
C LYS A 32 -9.14 3.21 -15.68
N LEU A 33 -9.95 2.29 -16.17
CA LEU A 33 -9.90 0.88 -15.79
C LEU A 33 -9.36 0.06 -16.96
N GLY A 34 -8.36 -0.77 -16.67
CA GLY A 34 -7.87 -1.77 -17.61
C GLY A 34 -8.87 -2.89 -17.85
N THR A 35 -8.42 -3.95 -18.51
CA THR A 35 -9.26 -5.12 -18.81
C THR A 35 -9.40 -6.01 -17.57
N HIS A 36 -10.57 -6.64 -17.40
CA HIS A 36 -10.87 -7.59 -16.32
C HIS A 36 -10.64 -7.03 -14.91
N VAL A 37 -10.86 -5.73 -14.72
CA VAL A 37 -10.82 -5.11 -13.39
C VAL A 37 -12.05 -5.51 -12.59
N ALA A 38 -11.86 -5.90 -11.33
CA ALA A 38 -12.94 -6.18 -10.38
C ALA A 38 -12.91 -5.16 -9.24
N ILE A 39 -14.08 -4.67 -8.84
CA ILE A 39 -14.22 -3.66 -7.77
C ILE A 39 -15.38 -4.08 -6.89
N GLY A 40 -15.10 -4.36 -5.63
CA GLY A 40 -16.06 -4.88 -4.67
C GLY A 40 -17.09 -3.86 -4.19
N PRO A 41 -18.11 -4.33 -3.44
CA PRO A 41 -19.18 -3.49 -2.92
C PRO A 41 -18.66 -2.32 -2.09
N ASN A 42 -19.28 -1.15 -2.26
CA ASN A 42 -19.00 0.07 -1.50
C ASN A 42 -17.55 0.59 -1.61
N ALA A 43 -16.77 0.07 -2.54
CA ALA A 43 -15.47 0.66 -2.86
C ALA A 43 -15.66 2.02 -3.53
N VAL A 44 -14.74 2.94 -3.27
CA VAL A 44 -14.73 4.29 -3.86
C VAL A 44 -13.46 4.48 -4.67
N ILE A 45 -13.60 4.79 -5.94
CA ILE A 45 -12.50 5.10 -6.86
C ILE A 45 -12.64 6.55 -7.28
N GLU A 46 -11.72 7.39 -6.85
CA GLU A 46 -11.78 8.83 -7.12
C GLU A 46 -11.30 9.23 -8.52
N SER A 47 -11.40 10.51 -8.81
CA SER A 47 -11.03 11.09 -10.11
C SER A 47 -9.57 10.88 -10.47
N GLY A 48 -9.29 10.62 -11.73
CA GLY A 48 -7.94 10.46 -12.26
C GLY A 48 -7.22 9.17 -11.86
N VAL A 49 -7.89 8.27 -11.13
CA VAL A 49 -7.33 6.96 -10.78
C VAL A 49 -7.12 6.12 -12.03
N ILE A 50 -6.00 5.41 -12.08
CA ILE A 50 -5.67 4.46 -13.15
C ILE A 50 -5.47 3.09 -12.52
N LEU A 51 -6.31 2.13 -12.91
CA LEU A 51 -6.17 0.72 -12.53
C LEU A 51 -5.73 -0.08 -13.76
N GLY A 52 -4.62 -0.79 -13.65
CA GLY A 52 -4.11 -1.66 -14.71
C GLY A 52 -4.98 -2.90 -14.93
N ASP A 53 -4.62 -3.70 -15.92
CA ASP A 53 -5.34 -4.93 -16.24
C ASP A 53 -5.35 -5.91 -15.06
N ASN A 54 -6.46 -6.60 -14.86
CA ASN A 54 -6.65 -7.60 -13.81
C ASN A 54 -6.46 -7.07 -12.37
N VAL A 55 -6.54 -5.78 -12.15
CA VAL A 55 -6.55 -5.22 -10.79
C VAL A 55 -7.84 -5.62 -10.08
N VAL A 56 -7.72 -6.03 -8.83
CA VAL A 56 -8.85 -6.41 -7.97
C VAL A 56 -8.88 -5.51 -6.74
N ILE A 57 -9.96 -4.77 -6.58
CA ILE A 57 -10.21 -3.89 -5.44
C ILE A 57 -11.30 -4.51 -4.57
N GLY A 58 -10.98 -4.85 -3.33
CA GLY A 58 -11.92 -5.47 -2.39
C GLY A 58 -13.02 -4.53 -1.91
N ALA A 59 -13.99 -5.10 -1.21
CA ALA A 59 -15.11 -4.35 -0.65
C ALA A 59 -14.67 -3.24 0.30
N GLY A 60 -15.31 -2.08 0.24
CA GLY A 60 -15.06 -0.96 1.14
C GLY A 60 -13.70 -0.27 0.98
N CYS A 61 -12.94 -0.60 -0.04
CA CYS A 61 -11.68 0.10 -0.31
C CYS A 61 -11.92 1.54 -0.76
N PHE A 62 -10.97 2.40 -0.44
CA PHE A 62 -10.91 3.77 -0.96
C PHE A 62 -9.62 3.96 -1.74
N VAL A 63 -9.72 4.45 -2.97
CA VAL A 63 -8.57 4.79 -3.82
C VAL A 63 -8.68 6.27 -4.20
N GLY A 64 -7.77 7.06 -3.66
CA GLY A 64 -7.77 8.52 -3.76
C GLY A 64 -7.33 9.04 -5.12
N LYS A 65 -7.59 10.32 -5.37
CA LYS A 65 -7.34 11.03 -6.63
C LYS A 65 -5.96 10.75 -7.21
N ASN A 66 -5.93 10.55 -8.53
CA ASN A 66 -4.71 10.40 -9.32
C ASN A 66 -3.80 9.23 -8.91
N THR A 67 -4.27 8.33 -8.04
CA THR A 67 -3.53 7.13 -7.67
C THR A 67 -3.49 6.15 -8.85
N LYS A 68 -2.35 5.49 -8.99
CA LYS A 68 -2.12 4.47 -10.03
C LYS A 68 -1.83 3.13 -9.37
N ILE A 69 -2.51 2.09 -9.84
CA ILE A 69 -2.31 0.71 -9.37
C ILE A 69 -1.99 -0.16 -10.59
N GLY A 70 -0.83 -0.79 -10.58
CA GLY A 70 -0.33 -1.62 -11.68
C GLY A 70 -1.07 -2.94 -11.85
N ALA A 71 -0.95 -3.50 -13.04
CA ALA A 71 -1.65 -4.72 -13.45
C ALA A 71 -1.44 -5.88 -12.47
N GLY A 72 -2.49 -6.66 -12.24
CA GLY A 72 -2.47 -7.86 -11.42
C GLY A 72 -2.41 -7.60 -9.90
N SER A 73 -2.39 -6.34 -9.46
CA SER A 73 -2.40 -6.01 -8.04
C SER A 73 -3.76 -6.21 -7.42
N ARG A 74 -3.78 -6.64 -6.16
CA ARG A 74 -5.00 -6.98 -5.42
C ARG A 74 -5.00 -6.30 -4.06
N LEU A 75 -6.11 -5.63 -3.76
CA LEU A 75 -6.40 -5.03 -2.46
C LEU A 75 -7.54 -5.80 -1.80
N TRP A 76 -7.31 -6.31 -0.60
CA TRP A 76 -8.36 -6.91 0.21
C TRP A 76 -9.31 -5.84 0.76
N ALA A 77 -10.34 -6.26 1.49
CA ALA A 77 -11.37 -5.36 1.98
C ALA A 77 -10.82 -4.23 2.87
N ASN A 78 -11.44 -3.06 2.78
CA ASN A 78 -11.17 -1.91 3.65
C ASN A 78 -9.73 -1.38 3.61
N VAL A 79 -9.03 -1.56 2.50
CA VAL A 79 -7.76 -0.91 2.25
C VAL A 79 -8.01 0.55 1.86
N THR A 80 -7.26 1.47 2.45
CA THR A 80 -7.32 2.90 2.11
C THR A 80 -6.02 3.31 1.43
N VAL A 81 -6.13 3.79 0.20
CA VAL A 81 -5.02 4.39 -0.54
C VAL A 81 -5.36 5.86 -0.78
N TYR A 82 -4.54 6.75 -0.25
CA TYR A 82 -4.72 8.19 -0.41
C TYR A 82 -4.44 8.64 -1.85
N HIS A 83 -4.50 9.94 -2.08
CA HIS A 83 -4.27 10.59 -3.38
C HIS A 83 -2.79 10.55 -3.80
N ASP A 84 -2.56 10.56 -5.11
CA ASP A 84 -1.23 10.65 -5.74
C ASP A 84 -0.27 9.52 -5.34
N ILE A 85 -0.80 8.35 -5.06
CA ILE A 85 0.00 7.16 -4.72
C ILE A 85 0.28 6.35 -5.98
N GLU A 86 1.45 5.70 -6.03
CA GLU A 86 1.78 4.75 -7.08
C GLU A 86 2.05 3.37 -6.47
N ILE A 87 1.32 2.37 -6.95
CA ILE A 87 1.49 0.95 -6.61
C ILE A 87 1.82 0.20 -7.90
N GLY A 88 2.89 -0.57 -7.88
CA GLY A 88 3.35 -1.35 -9.03
C GLY A 88 2.47 -2.54 -9.36
N GLU A 89 3.02 -3.44 -10.15
CA GLU A 89 2.34 -4.64 -10.63
C GLU A 89 2.43 -5.81 -9.65
N ASN A 90 1.41 -6.67 -9.67
CA ASN A 90 1.37 -7.92 -8.91
C ASN A 90 1.61 -7.74 -7.40
N CYS A 91 1.14 -6.64 -6.85
CA CYS A 91 1.16 -6.37 -5.41
C CYS A 91 -0.05 -7.00 -4.72
N LEU A 92 0.12 -7.32 -3.45
CA LEU A 92 -0.95 -7.83 -2.58
C LEU A 92 -1.00 -6.99 -1.31
N ILE A 93 -2.14 -6.32 -1.08
CA ILE A 93 -2.36 -5.48 0.09
C ILE A 93 -3.47 -6.08 0.93
N GLN A 94 -3.17 -6.43 2.17
CA GLN A 94 -4.11 -7.04 3.09
C GLN A 94 -5.05 -6.02 3.73
N SER A 95 -6.14 -6.51 4.31
CA SER A 95 -7.25 -5.70 4.84
C SER A 95 -6.82 -4.65 5.86
N SER A 96 -7.50 -3.52 5.81
CA SER A 96 -7.36 -2.40 6.76
C SER A 96 -5.99 -1.73 6.76
N THR A 97 -5.18 -1.95 5.75
CA THR A 97 -3.93 -1.24 5.54
C THR A 97 -4.19 0.14 4.97
N VAL A 98 -3.43 1.13 5.44
CA VAL A 98 -3.54 2.53 5.01
C VAL A 98 -2.23 2.96 4.36
N ILE A 99 -2.32 3.44 3.13
CA ILE A 99 -1.16 3.89 2.35
C ILE A 99 -1.33 5.37 1.99
N GLY A 100 -0.37 6.20 2.39
CA GLY A 100 -0.29 7.58 1.99
C GLY A 100 -0.97 8.59 2.91
N ALA A 101 -1.29 8.22 4.15
CA ALA A 101 -1.70 9.19 5.15
C ALA A 101 -0.57 10.17 5.48
N ASP A 102 -0.91 11.31 6.04
CA ASP A 102 0.09 12.31 6.45
C ASP A 102 1.07 11.74 7.47
N GLY A 103 2.35 11.99 7.23
CA GLY A 103 3.40 11.77 8.22
C GLY A 103 3.27 12.75 9.40
N PHE A 104 3.94 12.43 10.50
CA PHE A 104 3.96 13.25 11.70
C PHE A 104 4.96 14.42 11.53
N GLY A 105 4.46 15.55 11.01
CA GLY A 105 5.24 16.74 10.76
C GLY A 105 4.62 17.99 11.41
N TYR A 106 5.27 18.53 12.42
CA TYR A 106 4.82 19.74 13.13
C TYR A 106 6.01 20.60 13.54
N ALA A 107 5.82 21.92 13.48
CA ALA A 107 6.73 22.89 14.05
C ALA A 107 6.13 23.46 15.34
N ASN A 108 6.98 23.71 16.35
CA ASN A 108 6.53 24.37 17.57
C ASN A 108 6.68 25.88 17.43
N ASP A 109 5.57 26.60 17.56
CA ASP A 109 5.56 28.05 17.64
C ASP A 109 5.09 28.47 19.04
N ARG A 110 6.03 28.71 19.92
CA ARG A 110 5.80 29.22 21.29
C ARG A 110 4.77 28.39 22.07
N GLY A 111 4.88 27.06 21.99
CA GLY A 111 4.00 26.11 22.65
C GLY A 111 2.83 25.63 21.80
N ASN A 112 2.59 26.19 20.63
CA ASN A 112 1.57 25.77 19.70
C ASN A 112 2.17 24.87 18.59
N TRP A 113 1.47 23.81 18.25
CA TRP A 113 1.87 22.93 17.15
C TRP A 113 1.28 23.42 15.82
N VAL A 114 2.16 23.80 14.91
CA VAL A 114 1.80 24.19 13.54
C VAL A 114 2.06 23.01 12.63
N LYS A 115 1.02 22.53 11.95
CA LYS A 115 1.13 21.38 11.04
C LYS A 115 1.98 21.74 9.83
N ILE A 116 2.92 20.85 9.49
CA ILE A 116 3.66 20.90 8.23
C ILE A 116 2.90 20.04 7.22
N PRO A 117 2.32 20.61 6.14
CA PRO A 117 1.66 19.83 5.12
C PRO A 117 2.59 18.77 4.52
N GLN A 118 2.09 17.55 4.36
CA GLN A 118 2.84 16.45 3.81
C GLN A 118 2.54 16.35 2.30
N LEU A 119 3.48 16.80 1.49
CA LEU A 119 3.29 17.05 0.05
C LEU A 119 3.91 15.96 -0.84
N GLY A 120 4.72 15.08 -0.28
CA GLY A 120 5.28 13.94 -0.99
C GLY A 120 4.25 12.81 -1.17
N ARG A 121 4.69 11.72 -1.76
CA ARG A 121 3.86 10.58 -2.11
C ARG A 121 4.35 9.32 -1.42
N VAL A 122 3.69 8.18 -1.72
CA VAL A 122 4.23 6.83 -1.52
C VAL A 122 4.37 6.19 -2.89
N ILE A 123 5.53 5.62 -3.15
CA ILE A 123 5.83 4.87 -4.36
C ILE A 123 6.14 3.43 -3.96
N ILE A 124 5.32 2.49 -4.41
CA ILE A 124 5.47 1.06 -4.14
C ILE A 124 5.83 0.37 -5.45
N GLY A 125 6.90 -0.40 -5.45
CA GLY A 125 7.35 -1.16 -6.61
C GLY A 125 6.46 -2.37 -6.93
N ASP A 126 7.00 -3.28 -7.73
CA ASP A 126 6.30 -4.48 -8.17
C ASP A 126 6.45 -5.62 -7.18
N ARG A 127 5.48 -6.55 -7.16
CA ARG A 127 5.52 -7.78 -6.35
C ARG A 127 5.74 -7.50 -4.86
N VAL A 128 5.16 -6.42 -4.37
CA VAL A 128 5.18 -6.06 -2.94
C VAL A 128 3.98 -6.68 -2.25
N GLU A 129 4.21 -7.26 -1.08
CA GLU A 129 3.14 -7.75 -0.22
C GLU A 129 3.13 -6.96 1.08
N ILE A 130 1.95 -6.44 1.47
CA ILE A 130 1.76 -5.66 2.69
C ILE A 130 0.67 -6.30 3.52
N GLY A 131 1.01 -6.66 4.74
CA GLY A 131 0.13 -7.29 5.72
C GLY A 131 -1.00 -6.38 6.18
N ALA A 132 -1.90 -6.93 6.98
CA ALA A 132 -3.08 -6.26 7.49
C ALA A 132 -2.74 -5.18 8.53
N CYS A 133 -3.55 -4.12 8.56
CA CYS A 133 -3.41 -3.03 9.55
C CYS A 133 -2.02 -2.38 9.57
N THR A 134 -1.31 -2.40 8.48
CA THR A 134 -0.02 -1.70 8.30
C THR A 134 -0.29 -0.28 7.82
N THR A 135 0.51 0.66 8.28
CA THR A 135 0.41 2.07 7.87
C THR A 135 1.72 2.52 7.22
N ILE A 136 1.60 3.15 6.05
CA ILE A 136 2.72 3.71 5.30
C ILE A 136 2.43 5.17 5.02
N ASP A 137 3.15 6.06 5.71
CA ASP A 137 2.94 7.49 5.59
C ASP A 137 3.59 8.05 4.33
N ARG A 138 2.96 9.08 3.75
CA ARG A 138 3.55 9.81 2.63
C ARG A 138 4.77 10.62 3.04
N GLY A 139 5.61 10.93 2.11
CA GLY A 139 6.74 11.81 2.35
C GLY A 139 6.34 13.26 2.62
N ALA A 140 7.21 14.00 3.28
CA ALA A 140 6.99 15.41 3.56
C ALA A 140 7.09 16.27 2.29
N LEU A 141 8.20 16.17 1.58
CA LEU A 141 8.44 16.79 0.26
C LEU A 141 8.82 15.71 -0.76
N ASP A 142 9.83 14.91 -0.44
CA ASP A 142 10.19 13.73 -1.21
C ASP A 142 9.27 12.56 -0.88
N ASP A 143 9.36 11.47 -1.63
CA ASP A 143 8.49 10.31 -1.50
C ASP A 143 8.97 9.33 -0.41
N THR A 144 8.03 8.59 0.17
CA THR A 144 8.27 7.31 0.84
C THR A 144 8.33 6.24 -0.23
N VAL A 145 9.35 5.39 -0.23
CA VAL A 145 9.61 4.45 -1.33
C VAL A 145 9.77 3.03 -0.81
N ILE A 146 8.97 2.12 -1.35
CA ILE A 146 9.05 0.68 -1.09
C ILE A 146 9.52 0.00 -2.38
N GLY A 147 10.66 -0.66 -2.33
CA GLY A 147 11.25 -1.33 -3.48
C GLY A 147 10.50 -2.57 -3.96
N ASN A 148 10.94 -3.13 -5.07
CA ASN A 148 10.33 -4.33 -5.66
C ASN A 148 10.51 -5.55 -4.75
N GLY A 149 9.53 -6.44 -4.69
CA GLY A 149 9.63 -7.71 -3.98
C GLY A 149 9.74 -7.58 -2.45
N VAL A 150 9.50 -6.40 -1.89
CA VAL A 150 9.46 -6.18 -0.45
C VAL A 150 8.23 -6.85 0.13
N ILE A 151 8.41 -7.53 1.26
CA ILE A 151 7.32 -8.11 2.04
C ILE A 151 7.27 -7.47 3.41
N ILE A 152 6.10 -6.97 3.79
CA ILE A 152 5.84 -6.31 5.07
C ILE A 152 4.68 -7.04 5.74
N ASP A 153 4.89 -7.49 6.95
CA ASP A 153 3.89 -8.21 7.73
C ASP A 153 2.86 -7.23 8.34
N ASN A 154 1.99 -7.76 9.18
CA ASN A 154 0.89 -7.04 9.81
C ASN A 154 1.36 -6.00 10.84
N GLN A 155 0.55 -4.97 11.04
CA GLN A 155 0.69 -3.98 12.13
C GLN A 155 2.05 -3.26 12.16
N CYS A 156 2.63 -3.02 11.00
CA CYS A 156 3.86 -2.23 10.87
C CYS A 156 3.53 -0.75 10.69
N GLN A 157 4.41 0.13 11.22
CA GLN A 157 4.36 1.57 10.96
C GLN A 157 5.60 1.99 10.18
N ILE A 158 5.39 2.44 8.97
CA ILE A 158 6.43 2.98 8.08
C ILE A 158 6.23 4.50 7.99
N ALA A 159 7.08 5.25 8.67
CA ALA A 159 6.94 6.70 8.73
C ALA A 159 7.35 7.39 7.41
N HIS A 160 7.11 8.70 7.36
CA HIS A 160 7.38 9.53 6.18
C HIS A 160 8.82 9.46 5.69
N ASN A 161 9.02 9.46 4.39
CA ASN A 161 10.33 9.47 3.72
C ASN A 161 11.21 8.24 3.99
N VAL A 162 10.65 7.16 4.52
CA VAL A 162 11.37 5.88 4.62
C VAL A 162 11.60 5.33 3.21
N VAL A 163 12.79 4.78 2.99
CA VAL A 163 13.15 4.07 1.75
C VAL A 163 13.52 2.64 2.10
N ILE A 164 12.80 1.67 1.56
CA ILE A 164 13.09 0.24 1.72
C ILE A 164 13.57 -0.33 0.39
N GLY A 165 14.77 -0.89 0.37
CA GLY A 165 15.37 -1.50 -0.80
C GLY A 165 14.72 -2.84 -1.19
N ASP A 166 14.94 -3.24 -2.43
CA ASP A 166 14.32 -4.42 -3.04
C ASP A 166 14.50 -5.70 -2.20
N ASN A 167 13.49 -6.56 -2.21
CA ASN A 167 13.50 -7.89 -1.61
C ASN A 167 13.81 -7.89 -0.09
N THR A 168 13.57 -6.81 0.59
CA THR A 168 13.65 -6.73 2.05
C THR A 168 12.39 -7.29 2.68
N ALA A 169 12.56 -8.02 3.79
CA ALA A 169 11.48 -8.60 4.58
C ALA A 169 11.34 -7.87 5.92
N VAL A 170 10.13 -7.47 6.27
CA VAL A 170 9.80 -6.75 7.50
C VAL A 170 8.74 -7.54 8.25
N ALA A 171 9.11 -8.11 9.40
CA ALA A 171 8.18 -8.91 10.20
C ALA A 171 7.20 -8.04 11.00
N GLY A 172 6.21 -8.69 11.63
CA GLY A 172 5.08 -8.00 12.26
C GLY A 172 5.44 -7.02 13.38
N GLY A 173 4.67 -5.94 13.44
CA GLY A 173 4.81 -4.95 14.51
C GLY A 173 6.08 -4.10 14.47
N VAL A 174 6.78 -4.05 13.35
CA VAL A 174 7.97 -3.20 13.17
C VAL A 174 7.56 -1.74 13.06
N ILE A 175 8.30 -0.87 13.74
CA ILE A 175 8.13 0.58 13.69
C ILE A 175 9.41 1.22 13.13
N MET A 176 9.26 2.02 12.07
CA MET A 176 10.36 2.75 11.45
C MET A 176 10.16 4.25 11.61
N ALA A 177 11.16 4.93 12.14
CA ALA A 177 11.18 6.39 12.21
C ALA A 177 11.30 7.03 10.82
N GLY A 178 10.94 8.31 10.72
CA GLY A 178 10.98 9.04 9.47
C GLY A 178 12.38 9.12 8.84
N SER A 179 12.43 9.12 7.52
CA SER A 179 13.64 9.28 6.70
C SER A 179 14.66 8.14 6.80
N LEU A 180 14.30 7.02 7.40
CA LEU A 180 15.13 5.81 7.42
C LEU A 180 15.41 5.28 6.02
N LYS A 181 16.61 4.76 5.83
CA LYS A 181 17.00 4.06 4.61
C LYS A 181 17.39 2.62 4.94
N ILE A 182 16.59 1.69 4.50
CA ILE A 182 16.84 0.24 4.62
C ILE A 182 17.36 -0.26 3.28
N GLY A 183 18.42 -1.03 3.32
CA GLY A 183 19.04 -1.60 2.11
C GLY A 183 18.20 -2.70 1.46
N ARG A 184 18.73 -3.30 0.41
CA ARG A 184 18.15 -4.47 -0.25
C ARG A 184 18.44 -5.74 0.53
N TYR A 185 17.57 -6.75 0.39
CA TYR A 185 17.73 -8.09 0.98
C TYR A 185 17.92 -8.10 2.50
N CYS A 186 17.43 -7.07 3.19
CA CYS A 186 17.43 -7.03 4.64
C CYS A 186 16.30 -7.91 5.21
N MET A 187 16.50 -8.39 6.44
CA MET A 187 15.47 -9.06 7.22
C MET A 187 15.34 -8.37 8.57
N ILE A 188 14.17 -7.80 8.85
CA ILE A 188 13.89 -7.07 10.08
C ILE A 188 12.99 -7.93 10.96
N GLY A 189 13.48 -8.29 12.14
CA GLY A 189 12.73 -9.10 13.10
C GLY A 189 11.51 -8.38 13.66
N GLY A 190 10.47 -9.14 14.04
CA GLY A 190 9.23 -8.59 14.56
C GLY A 190 9.41 -7.74 15.82
N ALA A 191 8.49 -6.81 16.02
CA ALA A 191 8.47 -5.85 17.14
C ALA A 191 9.74 -4.99 17.28
N SER A 192 10.54 -4.86 16.23
CA SER A 192 11.71 -3.97 16.21
C SER A 192 11.29 -2.51 16.04
N VAL A 193 11.96 -1.63 16.75
CA VAL A 193 11.86 -0.18 16.57
C VAL A 193 13.18 0.32 16.02
N ILE A 194 13.14 1.02 14.88
CA ILE A 194 14.31 1.49 14.16
C ILE A 194 14.22 3.02 14.06
N ASN A 195 15.26 3.70 14.58
CA ASN A 195 15.37 5.16 14.60
C ASN A 195 16.53 5.65 13.74
#